data_893750b8943f4bceef9213cb85e1f3de
#
_entry.id   893750b8943f4bceef9213cb85e1f3de
#
_cell.length_a   1.000
_cell.length_b   1.000
_cell.length_c   1.000
_cell.angle_alpha   90.00
_cell.angle_beta   90.00
_cell.angle_gamma   90.00
#
_symmetry.space_group_name_H-M   'P 1'
#
loop_
_entity.id
_entity.type
_entity.pdbx_description
1 polymer ?
#
loop_
_entity_poly.entity_id
_entity_poly.type
_entity_poly.pdbx_seq_one_letter_code
_entity_poly.pdbx_strand_id
1 'polypeptide(L)'
;WHMTSLEEMVVGKWDILEPPRELWGNPDKEVTPQELDMIMVPGTGFDKTGGRMGNGQGYYDRTMEQVRPDCSLIALCYESQLFDEILVAPHDVYMDKVVTESEVYKGKGRV
;
A
#
# COMPACT_ATOMS: atom_id res chain seq x y z
N TRP A 1 -2.56 1.05 -11.80
CA TRP A 1 -2.46 0.55 -13.18
C TRP A 1 -3.27 -0.74 -13.33
N HIS A 2 -4.16 -0.75 -14.32
CA HIS A 2 -4.95 -1.95 -14.63
C HIS A 2 -4.14 -2.88 -15.52
N MET A 3 -3.47 -3.83 -14.91
CA MET A 3 -2.58 -4.78 -15.59
C MET A 3 -3.28 -6.12 -15.79
N THR A 4 -3.25 -6.62 -17.03
CA THR A 4 -3.79 -7.96 -17.35
C THR A 4 -2.70 -9.00 -17.48
N SER A 5 -1.46 -8.59 -17.74
CA SER A 5 -0.29 -9.48 -17.87
C SER A 5 0.99 -8.71 -17.52
N LEU A 6 1.96 -9.40 -16.95
CA LEU A 6 3.30 -8.84 -16.74
C LEU A 6 4.00 -8.50 -18.05
N GLU A 7 3.59 -9.11 -19.15
CA GLU A 7 4.15 -8.84 -20.47
C GLU A 7 3.86 -7.42 -20.97
N GLU A 8 2.87 -6.75 -20.40
CA GLU A 8 2.57 -5.35 -20.69
C GLU A 8 3.64 -4.40 -20.16
N MET A 9 4.40 -4.83 -19.17
CA MET A 9 5.36 -3.99 -18.48
C MET A 9 6.68 -3.92 -19.22
N VAL A 10 7.38 -2.81 -19.05
CA VAL A 10 8.71 -2.59 -19.62
C VAL A 10 9.72 -2.37 -18.51
N VAL A 11 10.99 -2.65 -18.81
CA VAL A 11 12.06 -2.40 -17.85
C VAL A 11 12.26 -0.89 -17.75
N GLY A 12 12.09 -0.38 -16.53
CA GLY A 12 12.25 1.03 -16.24
C GLY A 12 13.46 1.29 -15.36
N LYS A 13 13.33 2.30 -14.49
CA LYS A 13 14.38 2.73 -13.59
C LYS A 13 14.76 1.60 -12.63
N TRP A 14 16.07 1.39 -12.43
CA TRP A 14 16.63 0.35 -11.56
C TRP A 14 16.24 -1.08 -11.94
N ASP A 15 16.04 -1.33 -13.24
CA ASP A 15 15.61 -2.64 -13.75
C ASP A 15 14.29 -3.14 -13.17
N ILE A 16 13.45 -2.23 -12.69
CA ILE A 16 12.12 -2.54 -12.19
C ILE A 16 11.12 -2.43 -13.34
N LEU A 17 10.23 -3.42 -13.45
CA LEU A 17 9.16 -3.39 -14.43
C LEU A 17 8.17 -2.26 -14.11
N GLU A 18 7.82 -1.50 -15.13
CA GLU A 18 6.88 -0.39 -15.01
C GLU A 18 5.95 -0.33 -16.23
N PRO A 19 4.81 0.39 -16.11
CA PRO A 19 3.94 0.61 -17.27
C PRO A 19 4.65 1.39 -18.37
N PRO A 20 4.39 1.08 -19.66
CA PRO A 20 4.97 1.86 -20.76
C PRO A 20 4.56 3.32 -20.69
N ARG A 21 5.51 4.23 -20.88
CA ARG A 21 5.27 5.68 -20.77
C ARG A 21 4.24 6.18 -21.77
N GLU A 22 4.20 5.60 -22.95
CA GLU A 22 3.24 5.98 -23.99
C GLU A 22 1.79 5.71 -23.61
N LEU A 23 1.56 4.86 -22.60
CA LEU A 23 0.22 4.55 -22.08
C LEU A 23 -0.14 5.34 -20.83
N TRP A 24 0.78 6.13 -20.30
CA TRP A 24 0.50 6.96 -19.12
C TRP A 24 -0.60 7.97 -19.45
N GLY A 25 -1.57 8.08 -18.55
CA GLY A 25 -2.74 8.93 -18.76
C GLY A 25 -3.87 8.28 -19.57
N ASN A 26 -3.67 7.05 -20.06
CA ASN A 26 -4.72 6.33 -20.78
C ASN A 26 -5.81 5.89 -19.79
N PRO A 27 -7.07 6.35 -19.96
CA PRO A 27 -8.14 6.04 -19.00
C PRO A 27 -8.47 4.55 -18.88
N ASP A 28 -8.14 3.74 -19.90
CA ASP A 28 -8.36 2.29 -19.86
C ASP A 28 -7.32 1.57 -19.00
N LYS A 29 -6.19 2.21 -18.73
CA LYS A 29 -5.06 1.64 -18.00
C LYS A 29 -4.82 2.31 -16.65
N GLU A 30 -4.98 3.62 -16.56
CA GLU A 30 -4.82 4.36 -15.32
C GLU A 30 -5.96 4.06 -14.36
N VAL A 31 -5.64 3.83 -13.11
CA VAL A 31 -6.61 3.56 -12.05
C VAL A 31 -6.53 4.69 -11.02
N THR A 32 -7.69 5.24 -10.68
CA THR A 32 -7.76 6.25 -9.61
C THR A 32 -7.90 5.55 -8.25
N PRO A 33 -7.44 6.18 -7.16
CA PRO A 33 -7.60 5.57 -5.82
C PRO A 33 -9.04 5.24 -5.46
N GLN A 34 -10.02 6.00 -5.98
CA GLN A 34 -11.43 5.80 -5.69
C GLN A 34 -12.01 4.51 -6.31
N GLU A 35 -11.30 3.90 -7.25
CA GLU A 35 -11.71 2.63 -7.89
C GLU A 35 -11.26 1.40 -7.12
N LEU A 36 -10.38 1.55 -6.13
CA LEU A 36 -9.74 0.43 -5.45
C LEU A 36 -10.59 -0.09 -4.30
N ASP A 37 -10.69 -1.40 -4.21
CA ASP A 37 -11.39 -2.09 -3.11
C ASP A 37 -10.45 -2.50 -2.00
N MET A 38 -9.17 -2.70 -2.33
CA MET A 38 -8.14 -3.12 -1.39
C MET A 38 -6.78 -2.62 -1.88
N ILE A 39 -5.92 -2.23 -0.95
CA ILE A 39 -4.53 -1.87 -1.24
C ILE A 39 -3.60 -2.66 -0.33
N MET A 40 -2.58 -3.25 -0.94
CA MET A 40 -1.44 -3.81 -0.21
C MET A 40 -0.44 -2.67 0.01
N VAL A 41 -0.25 -2.26 1.25
CA VAL A 41 0.54 -1.09 1.60
C VAL A 41 1.93 -1.52 2.08
N PRO A 42 3.00 -1.10 1.41
CA PRO A 42 4.36 -1.41 1.86
C PRO A 42 4.80 -0.50 3.00
N GLY A 43 5.86 -0.90 3.69
CA GLY A 43 6.46 -0.09 4.74
C GLY A 43 7.75 -0.72 5.22
N THR A 44 8.52 0.05 5.98
CA THR A 44 9.78 -0.42 6.56
C THR A 44 9.57 -1.14 7.89
N GLY A 45 8.43 -0.91 8.54
CA GLY A 45 8.06 -1.59 9.76
C GLY A 45 6.59 -1.40 10.06
N PHE A 46 6.06 -2.29 10.88
CA PHE A 46 4.65 -2.27 11.28
C PHE A 46 4.52 -2.69 12.73
N ASP A 47 3.36 -2.41 13.33
CA ASP A 47 2.98 -3.02 14.60
C ASP A 47 1.65 -3.76 14.47
N LYS A 48 1.31 -4.53 15.50
CA LYS A 48 0.12 -5.39 15.48
C LYS A 48 -1.20 -4.62 15.48
N THR A 49 -1.16 -3.33 15.76
CA THR A 49 -2.35 -2.47 15.74
C THR A 49 -2.58 -1.81 14.39
N GLY A 50 -1.67 -2.04 13.45
CA GLY A 50 -1.74 -1.45 12.12
C GLY A 50 -0.93 -0.19 11.93
N GLY A 51 -0.12 0.19 12.91
CA GLY A 51 0.82 1.30 12.76
C GLY A 51 1.86 0.98 11.69
N ARG A 52 2.30 1.99 10.95
CA ARG A 52 3.17 1.82 9.80
C ARG A 52 4.28 2.86 9.78
N MET A 53 5.50 2.40 9.49
CA MET A 53 6.63 3.25 9.16
C MET A 53 6.86 3.21 7.64
N GLY A 54 6.71 4.36 6.99
CA GLY A 54 7.02 4.50 5.57
C GLY A 54 8.47 4.90 5.32
N ASN A 55 8.80 5.10 4.06
CA ASN A 55 10.14 5.50 3.63
C ASN A 55 10.36 7.03 3.64
N GLY A 56 9.40 7.80 4.14
CA GLY A 56 9.49 9.26 4.23
C GLY A 56 9.05 10.04 2.99
N GLN A 57 8.70 9.37 1.90
CA GLN A 57 8.27 10.01 0.66
C GLN A 57 6.81 10.47 0.69
N GLY A 58 5.99 9.89 1.56
CA GLY A 58 4.57 10.24 1.68
C GLY A 58 3.70 9.78 0.51
N TYR A 59 4.22 8.94 -0.38
CA TYR A 59 3.48 8.49 -1.57
C TYR A 59 2.22 7.69 -1.18
N TYR A 60 2.39 6.67 -0.33
CA TYR A 60 1.26 5.84 0.09
C TYR A 60 0.34 6.57 1.05
N ASP A 61 0.87 7.48 1.87
CA ASP A 61 0.05 8.31 2.74
C ASP A 61 -0.94 9.14 1.92
N ARG A 62 -0.46 9.76 0.85
CA ARG A 62 -1.32 10.53 -0.07
C ARG A 62 -2.35 9.65 -0.77
N THR A 63 -1.95 8.46 -1.21
CA THR A 63 -2.87 7.52 -1.85
C THR A 63 -3.95 7.04 -0.88
N MET A 64 -3.57 6.71 0.35
CA MET A 64 -4.50 6.23 1.37
C MET A 64 -5.53 7.29 1.78
N GLU A 65 -5.20 8.57 1.67
CA GLU A 65 -6.15 9.66 1.92
C GLU A 65 -7.25 9.74 0.86
N GLN A 66 -6.99 9.24 -0.33
CA GLN A 66 -7.87 9.38 -1.48
C GLN A 66 -8.79 8.17 -1.71
N VAL A 67 -8.53 7.04 -1.06
CA VAL A 67 -9.35 5.84 -1.26
C VAL A 67 -10.68 5.94 -0.53
N ARG A 68 -11.68 5.19 -1.01
CA ARG A 68 -12.99 5.14 -0.37
C ARG A 68 -12.87 4.60 1.07
N PRO A 69 -13.78 5.00 1.97
CA PRO A 69 -13.78 4.48 3.35
C PRO A 69 -13.88 2.95 3.45
N ASP A 70 -14.48 2.30 2.46
CA ASP A 70 -14.64 0.85 2.43
C ASP A 70 -13.47 0.10 1.76
N CYS A 71 -12.47 0.83 1.26
CA CYS A 71 -11.25 0.23 0.72
C CYS A 71 -10.41 -0.34 1.87
N SER A 72 -10.07 -1.62 1.79
CA SER A 72 -9.24 -2.27 2.82
C SER A 72 -7.77 -1.94 2.66
N LEU A 73 -7.12 -1.57 3.73
CA LEU A 73 -5.68 -1.28 3.78
C LEU A 73 -4.98 -2.45 4.47
N ILE A 74 -4.23 -3.22 3.71
CA ILE A 74 -3.58 -4.45 4.17
C ILE A 74 -2.07 -4.28 4.09
N ALA A 75 -1.38 -4.51 5.20
CA ALA A 75 0.08 -4.59 5.23
C ALA A 75 0.51 -6.04 5.06
N LEU A 76 1.56 -6.26 4.28
CA LEU A 76 2.20 -7.56 4.14
C LEU A 76 3.66 -7.41 4.54
N CYS A 77 4.09 -8.14 5.55
CA CYS A 77 5.45 -8.04 6.06
C CYS A 77 5.89 -9.34 6.72
N TYR A 78 7.16 -9.43 7.07
CA TYR A 78 7.67 -10.52 7.89
C TYR A 78 7.46 -10.20 9.37
N GLU A 79 7.34 -11.25 10.21
CA GLU A 79 7.28 -11.08 11.66
C GLU A 79 8.46 -10.26 12.19
N SER A 80 9.64 -10.39 11.56
CA SER A 80 10.83 -9.64 11.92
C SER A 80 10.72 -8.12 11.69
N GLN A 81 9.72 -7.69 10.93
CA GLN A 81 9.45 -6.27 10.67
C GLN A 81 8.43 -5.68 11.64
N LEU A 82 7.93 -6.48 12.58
CA LEU A 82 6.99 -6.01 13.59
C LEU A 82 7.73 -5.38 14.77
N PHE A 83 7.28 -4.22 15.17
CA PHE A 83 7.74 -3.50 16.35
C PHE A 83 6.65 -3.56 17.42
N ASP A 84 7.02 -3.38 18.69
CA ASP A 84 6.04 -3.39 19.78
C ASP A 84 5.02 -2.29 19.61
N GLU A 85 5.47 -1.11 19.25
CA GLU A 85 4.60 0.05 19.00
C GLU A 85 5.31 1.01 18.05
N ILE A 86 4.58 1.49 17.06
CA ILE A 86 5.05 2.54 16.17
C ILE A 86 4.34 3.82 16.53
N LEU A 87 5.13 4.88 16.76
CA LEU A 87 4.56 6.22 17.01
C LEU A 87 3.95 6.74 15.72
N VAL A 88 2.64 6.85 15.72
CA VAL A 88 1.85 7.29 14.57
C VAL A 88 1.36 8.72 14.86
N ALA A 89 1.58 9.62 13.91
CA ALA A 89 1.07 11.00 14.05
C ALA A 89 -0.46 11.00 14.02
N PRO A 90 -1.12 12.01 14.61
CA PRO A 90 -2.59 12.02 14.68
C PRO A 90 -3.30 11.93 13.34
N HIS A 91 -2.65 12.37 12.25
CA HIS A 91 -3.22 12.32 10.92
C HIS A 91 -2.85 11.05 10.14
N ASP A 92 -2.00 10.19 10.70
CA ASP A 92 -1.59 8.95 10.05
C ASP A 92 -2.71 7.92 10.09
N VAL A 93 -2.63 6.99 9.13
CA VAL A 93 -3.65 5.97 8.93
C VAL A 93 -3.16 4.63 9.44
N TYR A 94 -3.99 3.96 10.24
CA TYR A 94 -3.73 2.59 10.66
C TYR A 94 -4.21 1.60 9.59
N MET A 95 -3.44 0.52 9.41
CA MET A 95 -3.86 -0.56 8.51
C MET A 95 -5.05 -1.30 9.11
N ASP A 96 -5.91 -1.83 8.25
CA ASP A 96 -7.03 -2.69 8.67
C ASP A 96 -6.53 -4.05 9.13
N LYS A 97 -5.52 -4.58 8.43
CA LYS A 97 -4.89 -5.86 8.78
C LYS A 97 -3.39 -5.80 8.51
N VAL A 98 -2.65 -6.55 9.31
CA VAL A 98 -1.22 -6.80 9.11
C VAL A 98 -1.05 -8.30 8.93
N VAL A 99 -0.58 -8.72 7.76
CA VAL A 99 -0.42 -10.14 7.40
C VAL A 99 1.07 -10.47 7.36
N THR A 100 1.45 -11.50 8.08
CA THR A 100 2.82 -12.00 8.10
C THR A 100 2.85 -13.47 7.67
N GLU A 101 4.04 -14.05 7.60
CA GLU A 101 4.18 -15.49 7.32
C GLU A 101 3.57 -16.38 8.41
N SER A 102 3.31 -15.83 9.59
CA SER A 102 2.83 -16.61 10.75
C SER A 102 1.41 -16.30 11.16
N GLU A 103 0.92 -15.08 10.92
CA GLU A 103 -0.30 -14.59 11.54
C GLU A 103 -0.98 -13.51 10.72
N VAL A 104 -2.28 -13.33 10.99
CA VAL A 104 -3.04 -12.17 10.50
C VAL A 104 -3.48 -11.37 11.72
N TYR A 105 -2.98 -10.15 11.84
CA TYR A 105 -3.35 -9.25 12.94
C TYR A 105 -4.42 -8.28 12.48
N LYS A 106 -5.44 -8.09 13.29
CA LYS A 106 -6.47 -7.09 13.03
C LYS A 106 -5.97 -5.73 13.52
N GLY A 107 -5.76 -4.81 12.58
CA GLY A 107 -5.37 -3.45 12.90
C GLY A 107 -6.54 -2.58 13.33
N LYS A 108 -6.24 -1.35 13.78
CA LYS A 108 -7.27 -0.38 14.17
C LYS A 108 -8.07 0.13 12.98
N GLY A 109 -7.43 0.18 11.81
CA GLY A 109 -8.08 0.68 10.62
C GLY A 109 -8.38 2.18 10.68
N ARG A 110 -9.19 2.60 9.73
CA ARG A 110 -9.70 3.97 9.66
C ARG A 110 -11.09 4.00 10.29
N VAL A 111 -11.22 4.71 11.34
CA VAL A 111 -12.49 4.81 12.08
C VAL A 111 -13.11 6.17 11.84
#